data_5cf5122e78f79a4eb19ea66c3b169ee6
#
_entry.id   5cf5122e78f79a4eb19ea66c3b169ee6
#
_cell.length_a   1.000
_cell.length_b   1.000
_cell.length_c   1.000
_cell.angle_alpha   90.00
_cell.angle_beta   90.00
_cell.angle_gamma   90.00
#
_symmetry.space_group_name_H-M   'P 1'
#
loop_
_entity.id
_entity.type
_entity.pdbx_description
1 polymer ?
#
loop_
_entity_poly.entity_id
_entity_poly.type
_entity_poly.pdbx_seq_one_letter_code
_entity_poly.pdbx_strand_id
1 'polypeptide(L)'
;MHSLDSTSGRLTPRSLRTARTGLVAACAALALTLTACGGGKTAATGAQSTGKAVPGDTLTVAEQQAPPTLDPGSLDLGFVDFTMLSYESLFYLSPEGTVQPALAKSWKYVGSGNTELSVTLRSGVKFADGEAVTADAVKASLEYAKKAQGNQAHYLTDATITATGPLTLTIKLAKANPILPTLLTQSYGIGQIISPKGLASASSLTPTKTSQGAGPYVYQPSDSVAGDHYTYTANPGYYDKSKQHYKKIVIRIVQNGQTAVNAMKTGQIDVYKGDYTSAASAKAAGMSTVGLPVILQGLSLIDRAGEVSKPLGDVRVRQAINYTIDRDAVTKALLGSAGTPTVQTVIKGGDGYSEEMAKEYPYDPAKAKQLLKEAGYTDGFTLPVLAATFVGFDTMAEAIAGQLSKVGIKVKVTAVTSITSFVENQTNHKYPAVSGGFTEEPMYLEGLDLFMPGSKVFNGFGSTAPELTELFDKAAAAEPAERAKLDQQMQEYLVKNAWYAPVAFTPVNYYVRPGIGGVKVSAGAPFVSPLAIYATK
;
A
#
# COMPACT_ATOMS: atom_id res chain seq x y z
N MET A 1 -48.47 -21.59 -53.97
CA MET A 1 -48.13 -21.86 -55.40
C MET A 1 -46.73 -22.44 -55.36
N HIS A 2 -46.69 -23.67 -55.71
CA HIS A 2 -45.64 -24.54 -56.29
C HIS A 2 -44.32 -24.57 -55.58
N SER A 3 -43.96 -25.64 -54.94
CA SER A 3 -43.90 -27.09 -55.32
C SER A 3 -42.44 -27.46 -55.65
N LEU A 4 -41.92 -28.40 -54.78
CA LEU A 4 -41.35 -29.72 -55.15
C LEU A 4 -39.98 -29.66 -55.84
N ASP A 5 -39.03 -30.54 -55.68
CA ASP A 5 -38.94 -31.93 -55.16
C ASP A 5 -37.48 -32.34 -55.03
N SER A 6 -37.13 -33.04 -54.00
CA SER A 6 -36.61 -34.40 -53.83
C SER A 6 -35.57 -34.92 -54.84
N THR A 7 -34.51 -35.57 -54.33
CA THR A 7 -34.22 -37.02 -54.39
C THR A 7 -32.81 -37.29 -53.83
N SER A 8 -32.63 -37.96 -52.76
CA SER A 8 -32.38 -39.38 -52.47
C SER A 8 -31.23 -40.04 -53.26
N GLY A 9 -30.28 -40.61 -52.58
CA GLY A 9 -29.27 -41.55 -53.10
C GLY A 9 -28.39 -42.12 -52.02
N ARG A 10 -28.85 -43.22 -51.43
CA ARG A 10 -28.00 -44.14 -50.58
C ARG A 10 -26.98 -44.89 -51.45
N LEU A 11 -25.85 -45.29 -50.87
CA LEU A 11 -25.42 -46.68 -50.71
C LEU A 11 -24.00 -46.76 -50.11
N THR A 12 -23.89 -47.62 -49.13
CA THR A 12 -22.72 -48.22 -48.46
C THR A 12 -22.15 -49.40 -49.25
N PRO A 13 -21.24 -50.22 -48.76
CA PRO A 13 -19.91 -50.08 -48.06
C PRO A 13 -18.85 -51.01 -48.75
N ARG A 14 -17.60 -51.05 -48.22
CA ARG A 14 -16.63 -52.18 -48.15
C ARG A 14 -15.21 -51.65 -48.04
N SER A 15 -14.45 -52.03 -47.12
CA SER A 15 -13.88 -53.16 -46.42
C SER A 15 -12.34 -53.17 -46.55
N LEU A 16 -11.66 -53.23 -45.39
CA LEU A 16 -10.47 -53.99 -45.03
C LEU A 16 -9.17 -53.91 -45.88
N ARG A 17 -8.06 -53.43 -45.29
CA ARG A 17 -6.95 -54.31 -44.82
C ARG A 17 -5.72 -53.49 -44.40
N THR A 18 -5.38 -53.70 -43.16
CA THR A 18 -4.05 -53.88 -42.53
C THR A 18 -2.77 -53.55 -43.32
N ALA A 19 -1.89 -52.75 -42.69
CA ALA A 19 -0.49 -53.13 -42.45
C ALA A 19 0.20 -52.23 -41.42
N ARG A 20 1.07 -52.82 -40.70
CA ARG A 20 1.79 -52.46 -39.48
C ARG A 20 3.00 -51.53 -39.75
N THR A 21 3.39 -50.91 -38.63
CA THR A 21 4.72 -50.51 -38.16
C THR A 21 5.23 -49.09 -38.49
N GLY A 22 5.56 -48.39 -37.36
CA GLY A 22 6.36 -47.19 -37.35
C GLY A 22 6.20 -46.37 -36.08
N LEU A 23 6.92 -46.80 -35.01
CA LEU A 23 7.03 -46.14 -33.73
C LEU A 23 7.85 -44.85 -33.87
N VAL A 24 7.29 -43.66 -33.64
CA VAL A 24 8.05 -42.47 -33.28
C VAL A 24 7.27 -41.71 -32.20
N ALA A 25 7.89 -41.59 -31.03
CA ALA A 25 7.38 -40.84 -29.89
C ALA A 25 7.38 -39.33 -30.19
N ALA A 26 6.21 -38.70 -30.09
CA ALA A 26 6.11 -37.25 -29.98
C ALA A 26 5.39 -36.92 -28.67
N CYS A 27 6.13 -36.36 -27.71
CA CYS A 27 5.60 -35.78 -26.48
C CYS A 27 4.72 -34.61 -26.85
N ALA A 28 3.39 -34.78 -26.73
CA ALA A 28 2.47 -33.67 -26.76
C ALA A 28 2.38 -33.08 -25.34
N ALA A 29 2.95 -31.89 -25.16
CA ALA A 29 2.74 -31.08 -23.96
C ALA A 29 1.28 -30.63 -23.93
N LEU A 30 0.50 -31.19 -23.01
CA LEU A 30 -0.81 -30.68 -22.64
C LEU A 30 -0.59 -29.40 -21.82
N ALA A 31 -0.82 -28.25 -22.44
CA ALA A 31 -0.97 -26.98 -21.72
C ALA A 31 -2.31 -27.03 -20.97
N LEU A 32 -2.25 -27.30 -19.68
CA LEU A 32 -3.34 -27.04 -18.74
C LEU A 32 -3.47 -25.53 -18.57
N THR A 33 -4.45 -24.93 -19.22
CA THR A 33 -4.91 -23.57 -18.92
C THR A 33 -5.66 -23.62 -17.57
N LEU A 34 -4.94 -23.35 -16.49
CA LEU A 34 -5.53 -22.95 -15.23
C LEU A 34 -6.03 -21.51 -15.41
N THR A 35 -7.33 -21.37 -15.63
CA THR A 35 -8.02 -20.08 -15.44
C THR A 35 -8.04 -19.78 -13.95
N ALA A 36 -7.04 -19.04 -13.48
CA ALA A 36 -7.08 -18.35 -12.21
C ALA A 36 -8.04 -17.16 -12.34
N CYS A 37 -9.29 -17.32 -11.90
CA CYS A 37 -10.19 -16.22 -11.59
C CYS A 37 -9.69 -15.56 -10.30
N GLY A 38 -9.22 -14.31 -10.39
CA GLY A 38 -8.81 -13.53 -9.23
C GLY A 38 -7.91 -12.36 -9.61
N GLY A 39 -8.18 -11.69 -10.73
CA GLY A 39 -7.50 -10.44 -11.08
C GLY A 39 -8.38 -9.24 -10.74
N GLY A 40 -8.10 -8.55 -9.65
CA GLY A 40 -8.59 -7.19 -9.45
C GLY A 40 -8.24 -6.36 -10.70
N LYS A 41 -9.24 -5.81 -11.38
CA LYS A 41 -9.00 -4.94 -12.54
C LYS A 41 -8.32 -3.68 -12.04
N THR A 42 -7.03 -3.52 -12.35
CA THR A 42 -6.38 -2.21 -12.28
C THR A 42 -7.22 -1.21 -13.08
N ALA A 43 -7.68 -0.15 -12.43
CA ALA A 43 -8.42 0.92 -13.09
C ALA A 43 -7.45 1.80 -13.90
N ALA A 44 -6.87 1.25 -14.97
CA ALA A 44 -6.11 2.03 -15.94
C ALA A 44 -7.09 2.74 -16.88
N THR A 45 -7.30 4.03 -16.69
CA THR A 45 -8.04 4.88 -17.62
C THR A 45 -7.06 5.52 -18.61
N GLY A 46 -6.89 4.90 -19.76
CA GLY A 46 -5.96 5.32 -20.82
C GLY A 46 -4.98 4.18 -21.15
N ALA A 47 -4.73 3.97 -22.43
CA ALA A 47 -3.74 2.97 -22.85
C ALA A 47 -2.33 3.47 -22.48
N GLN A 48 -1.72 2.83 -21.47
CA GLN A 48 -0.28 2.97 -21.27
C GLN A 48 0.47 2.48 -22.49
N SER A 49 1.63 3.07 -22.74
CA SER A 49 2.54 2.55 -23.75
C SER A 49 2.98 1.14 -23.34
N THR A 50 2.59 0.13 -24.13
CA THR A 50 3.00 -1.27 -23.97
C THR A 50 4.23 -1.60 -24.84
N GLY A 51 4.90 -0.57 -25.36
CA GLY A 51 6.09 -0.72 -26.19
C GLY A 51 7.24 -1.41 -25.45
N LYS A 52 8.18 -1.96 -26.25
CA LYS A 52 9.38 -2.57 -25.68
C LYS A 52 10.20 -1.54 -24.92
N ALA A 53 10.67 -1.90 -23.73
CA ALA A 53 11.57 -1.07 -22.93
C ALA A 53 12.85 -0.71 -23.71
N VAL A 54 13.22 0.57 -23.69
CA VAL A 54 14.47 1.07 -24.26
C VAL A 54 15.22 1.90 -23.20
N PRO A 55 16.56 1.96 -23.27
CA PRO A 55 17.33 2.83 -22.38
C PRO A 55 16.93 4.29 -22.54
N GLY A 56 16.68 4.99 -21.42
CA GLY A 56 16.40 6.41 -21.38
C GLY A 56 17.57 7.22 -20.81
N ASP A 57 17.65 8.51 -21.16
CA ASP A 57 18.65 9.40 -20.58
C ASP A 57 18.22 9.87 -19.20
N THR A 58 17.04 10.47 -19.07
CA THR A 58 16.51 10.99 -17.81
C THR A 58 15.05 10.60 -17.65
N LEU A 59 14.70 10.13 -16.45
CA LEU A 59 13.32 10.02 -15.97
C LEU A 59 13.08 11.16 -14.96
N THR A 60 12.03 11.92 -15.15
CA THR A 60 11.58 12.92 -14.17
C THR A 60 10.24 12.51 -13.57
N VAL A 61 10.27 12.20 -12.27
CA VAL A 61 9.07 11.90 -11.47
C VAL A 61 8.74 13.13 -10.64
N ALA A 62 7.47 13.51 -10.56
CA ALA A 62 7.04 14.57 -9.66
C ALA A 62 6.30 14.02 -8.45
N GLU A 63 6.66 14.54 -7.28
CA GLU A 63 6.04 14.30 -5.97
C GLU A 63 5.46 15.60 -5.42
N GLN A 64 4.43 15.52 -4.58
CA GLN A 64 3.80 16.72 -4.01
C GLN A 64 4.57 17.30 -2.82
N GLN A 65 5.33 16.47 -2.11
CA GLN A 65 6.02 16.85 -0.87
C GLN A 65 7.48 16.40 -0.89
N ALA A 66 8.34 17.22 -0.29
CA ALA A 66 9.74 16.87 -0.06
C ALA A 66 9.89 15.96 1.17
N PRO A 67 10.84 15.01 1.16
CA PRO A 67 11.13 14.20 2.32
C PRO A 67 11.78 15.06 3.41
N PRO A 68 11.46 14.83 4.70
CA PRO A 68 12.10 15.53 5.81
C PRO A 68 13.58 15.15 5.97
N THR A 69 13.96 13.99 5.49
CA THR A 69 15.30 13.42 5.55
C THR A 69 15.52 12.46 4.37
N LEU A 70 16.77 12.05 4.10
CA LEU A 70 17.12 10.93 3.22
C LEU A 70 17.65 9.73 4.01
N ASP A 71 17.41 9.67 5.30
CA ASP A 71 17.68 8.52 6.15
C ASP A 71 16.55 7.49 6.06
N PRO A 72 16.79 6.29 5.48
CA PRO A 72 15.75 5.28 5.35
C PRO A 72 15.13 4.85 6.67
N GLY A 73 15.90 4.83 7.76
CA GLY A 73 15.43 4.43 9.09
C GLY A 73 14.51 5.46 9.75
N SER A 74 14.53 6.71 9.28
CA SER A 74 13.77 7.82 9.86
C SER A 74 12.64 8.32 8.96
N LEU A 75 12.42 7.69 7.79
CA LEU A 75 11.36 8.06 6.84
C LEU A 75 10.02 7.38 7.13
N ASP A 76 8.95 8.11 6.82
CA ASP A 76 7.62 7.55 6.67
C ASP A 76 7.44 6.91 5.29
N LEU A 77 6.47 5.99 5.17
CA LEU A 77 6.19 5.23 3.93
C LEU A 77 5.96 6.14 2.71
N GLY A 78 5.36 7.31 2.90
CA GLY A 78 5.09 8.27 1.82
C GLY A 78 6.33 8.80 1.10
N PHE A 79 7.54 8.63 1.67
CA PHE A 79 8.79 9.21 1.17
C PHE A 79 9.84 8.17 0.76
N VAL A 80 9.53 6.88 0.81
CA VAL A 80 10.51 5.81 0.47
C VAL A 80 11.01 5.89 -0.97
N ASP A 81 10.27 6.53 -1.87
CA ASP A 81 10.66 6.76 -3.27
C ASP A 81 11.98 7.54 -3.40
N PHE A 82 12.29 8.41 -2.42
CA PHE A 82 13.54 9.18 -2.39
C PHE A 82 14.77 8.38 -1.95
N THR A 83 14.58 7.27 -1.26
CA THR A 83 15.68 6.47 -0.72
C THR A 83 15.87 5.13 -1.42
N MET A 84 14.79 4.48 -1.89
CA MET A 84 14.87 3.17 -2.56
C MET A 84 15.74 3.16 -3.83
N LEU A 85 15.98 4.33 -4.43
CA LEU A 85 16.88 4.44 -5.59
C LEU A 85 18.34 4.18 -5.21
N SER A 86 18.72 4.55 -3.98
CA SER A 86 20.11 4.53 -3.52
C SER A 86 20.42 3.45 -2.51
N TYR A 87 19.41 3.04 -1.74
CA TYR A 87 19.56 2.02 -0.71
C TYR A 87 18.84 0.74 -1.15
N GLU A 88 19.61 -0.23 -1.62
CA GLU A 88 19.04 -1.55 -1.97
C GLU A 88 18.50 -2.23 -0.73
N SER A 89 17.38 -2.91 -0.86
CA SER A 89 16.73 -3.65 0.21
C SER A 89 17.10 -5.15 0.19
N LEU A 90 16.77 -5.85 1.26
CA LEU A 90 16.96 -7.30 1.31
C LEU A 90 16.13 -8.01 0.24
N PHE A 91 14.90 -7.57 0.06
CA PHE A 91 13.96 -8.13 -0.91
C PHE A 91 13.37 -7.04 -1.79
N TYR A 92 12.73 -7.43 -2.88
CA TYR A 92 12.03 -6.55 -3.81
C TYR A 92 10.56 -6.92 -3.88
N LEU A 93 9.68 -5.95 -3.70
CA LEU A 93 8.24 -6.12 -3.94
C LEU A 93 7.95 -5.81 -5.41
N SER A 94 7.52 -6.83 -6.15
CA SER A 94 7.15 -6.64 -7.56
C SER A 94 5.84 -5.86 -7.70
N PRO A 95 5.57 -5.25 -8.86
CA PRO A 95 4.29 -4.57 -9.11
C PRO A 95 3.06 -5.48 -8.98
N GLU A 96 3.25 -6.80 -9.00
CA GLU A 96 2.21 -7.80 -8.77
C GLU A 96 2.01 -8.16 -7.28
N GLY A 97 2.75 -7.50 -6.36
CA GLY A 97 2.66 -7.75 -4.93
C GLY A 97 3.44 -8.97 -4.44
N THR A 98 4.38 -9.49 -5.24
CA THR A 98 5.18 -10.67 -4.88
C THR A 98 6.56 -10.27 -4.39
N VAL A 99 6.97 -10.80 -3.23
CA VAL A 99 8.33 -10.62 -2.70
C VAL A 99 9.32 -11.44 -3.53
N GLN A 100 10.35 -10.77 -4.03
CA GLN A 100 11.39 -11.32 -4.90
C GLN A 100 12.79 -11.11 -4.29
N PRO A 101 13.82 -11.86 -4.73
CA PRO A 101 15.19 -11.64 -4.33
C PRO A 101 15.75 -10.26 -4.73
N ALA A 102 16.44 -9.57 -3.78
CA ALA A 102 17.25 -8.38 -4.04
C ALA A 102 18.67 -8.59 -3.46
N LEU A 103 19.09 -7.94 -2.38
CA LEU A 103 20.37 -8.27 -1.71
C LEU A 103 20.39 -9.71 -1.20
N ALA A 104 19.27 -10.19 -0.69
CA ALA A 104 19.09 -11.60 -0.38
C ALA A 104 18.79 -12.40 -1.66
N LYS A 105 19.48 -13.52 -1.86
CA LYS A 105 19.19 -14.46 -2.94
C LYS A 105 18.11 -15.48 -2.57
N SER A 106 17.94 -15.75 -1.27
CA SER A 106 16.93 -16.68 -0.76
C SER A 106 16.66 -16.43 0.72
N TRP A 107 15.47 -16.84 1.16
CA TRP A 107 15.04 -16.79 2.56
C TRP A 107 14.00 -17.86 2.85
N LYS A 108 13.81 -18.16 4.11
CA LYS A 108 12.73 -19.04 4.60
C LYS A 108 12.48 -18.80 6.07
N TYR A 109 11.25 -18.98 6.51
CA TYR A 109 10.97 -19.15 7.93
C TYR A 109 11.52 -20.50 8.42
N VAL A 110 12.06 -20.49 9.62
CA VAL A 110 12.62 -21.68 10.30
C VAL A 110 11.58 -22.22 11.28
N GLY A 111 11.17 -23.45 11.08
CA GLY A 111 10.08 -24.06 11.88
C GLY A 111 8.71 -23.50 11.49
N SER A 112 7.76 -23.59 12.42
CA SER A 112 6.40 -23.05 12.32
C SER A 112 6.25 -21.75 13.12
N GLY A 113 5.18 -20.98 12.83
CA GLY A 113 4.79 -19.83 13.63
C GLY A 113 5.46 -18.51 13.28
N ASN A 114 6.16 -18.40 12.15
CA ASN A 114 6.68 -17.15 11.57
C ASN A 114 7.52 -16.29 12.54
N THR A 115 8.30 -16.94 13.43
CA THR A 115 9.10 -16.26 14.47
C THR A 115 10.59 -16.18 14.16
N GLU A 116 11.10 -16.90 13.16
CA GLU A 116 12.51 -16.87 12.78
C GLU A 116 12.67 -16.92 11.27
N LEU A 117 13.31 -15.88 10.70
CA LEU A 117 13.60 -15.78 9.26
C LEU A 117 15.09 -16.00 9.02
N SER A 118 15.44 -17.04 8.26
CA SER A 118 16.78 -17.29 7.76
C SER A 118 16.95 -16.64 6.39
N VAL A 119 18.04 -15.87 6.20
CA VAL A 119 18.32 -15.10 4.99
C VAL A 119 19.72 -15.44 4.49
N THR A 120 19.85 -15.66 3.17
CA THR A 120 21.14 -15.84 2.49
C THR A 120 21.35 -14.72 1.48
N LEU A 121 22.44 -13.95 1.65
CA LEU A 121 22.78 -12.84 0.77
C LEU A 121 23.44 -13.28 -0.54
N ARG A 122 23.42 -12.41 -1.55
CA ARG A 122 24.20 -12.55 -2.78
C ARG A 122 25.68 -12.33 -2.47
N SER A 123 26.56 -13.04 -3.15
CA SER A 123 28.01 -12.80 -3.08
C SER A 123 28.44 -11.69 -4.05
N GLY A 124 29.51 -10.99 -3.71
CA GLY A 124 30.16 -10.02 -4.61
C GLY A 124 29.45 -8.67 -4.76
N VAL A 125 28.36 -8.42 -4.02
CA VAL A 125 27.69 -7.12 -4.00
C VAL A 125 28.50 -6.13 -3.19
N LYS A 126 28.57 -4.87 -3.68
CA LYS A 126 29.25 -3.76 -3.00
C LYS A 126 28.32 -2.58 -2.82
N PHE A 127 28.51 -1.86 -1.74
CA PHE A 127 27.95 -0.52 -1.56
C PHE A 127 28.58 0.48 -2.52
N ALA A 128 27.97 1.64 -2.69
CA ALA A 128 28.48 2.72 -3.55
C ALA A 128 29.85 3.26 -3.09
N ASP A 129 30.18 3.12 -1.81
CA ASP A 129 31.48 3.48 -1.22
C ASP A 129 32.59 2.42 -1.42
N GLY A 130 32.26 1.30 -2.08
CA GLY A 130 33.16 0.20 -2.40
C GLY A 130 33.25 -0.91 -1.36
N GLU A 131 32.68 -0.74 -0.16
CA GLU A 131 32.62 -1.78 0.88
C GLU A 131 31.75 -2.97 0.43
N ALA A 132 32.09 -4.17 0.89
CA ALA A 132 31.32 -5.38 0.58
C ALA A 132 30.02 -5.43 1.38
N VAL A 133 28.92 -5.86 0.73
CA VAL A 133 27.69 -6.20 1.45
C VAL A 133 27.88 -7.57 2.11
N THR A 134 27.97 -7.57 3.45
CA THR A 134 28.13 -8.76 4.29
C THR A 134 26.96 -8.91 5.24
N ALA A 135 26.83 -10.08 5.87
CA ALA A 135 25.81 -10.30 6.90
C ALA A 135 25.98 -9.37 8.10
N ASP A 136 27.21 -9.04 8.49
CA ASP A 136 27.48 -8.08 9.56
C ASP A 136 27.07 -6.65 9.18
N ALA A 137 27.32 -6.23 7.93
CA ALA A 137 26.87 -4.92 7.43
C ALA A 137 25.34 -4.82 7.42
N VAL A 138 24.65 -5.86 6.94
CA VAL A 138 23.18 -5.93 6.96
C VAL A 138 22.65 -5.90 8.40
N LYS A 139 23.23 -6.71 9.29
CA LYS A 139 22.89 -6.67 10.72
C LYS A 139 23.04 -5.27 11.31
N ALA A 140 24.14 -4.60 11.07
CA ALA A 140 24.38 -3.25 11.58
C ALA A 140 23.32 -2.26 11.09
N SER A 141 22.93 -2.33 9.80
CA SER A 141 21.89 -1.49 9.23
C SER A 141 20.50 -1.77 9.84
N LEU A 142 20.13 -3.03 10.00
CA LEU A 142 18.84 -3.39 10.62
C LEU A 142 18.79 -3.03 12.11
N GLU A 143 19.92 -3.17 12.85
CA GLU A 143 20.02 -2.71 14.25
C GLU A 143 19.95 -1.18 14.37
N TYR A 144 20.43 -0.45 13.37
CA TYR A 144 20.22 0.99 13.25
C TYR A 144 18.74 1.32 13.01
N ALA A 145 18.10 0.73 12.00
CA ALA A 145 16.70 0.95 11.67
C ALA A 145 15.77 0.66 12.87
N LYS A 146 16.06 -0.39 13.63
CA LYS A 146 15.35 -0.76 14.87
C LYS A 146 15.38 0.34 15.93
N LYS A 147 16.41 1.18 15.97
CA LYS A 147 16.62 2.27 16.96
C LYS A 147 16.29 3.65 16.39
N ALA A 148 16.01 3.74 15.10
CA ALA A 148 15.72 5.00 14.44
C ALA A 148 14.39 5.60 14.90
N GLN A 149 14.18 6.89 14.63
CA GLN A 149 12.99 7.62 15.06
C GLN A 149 11.82 7.48 14.08
N GLY A 150 11.98 6.74 12.98
CA GLY A 150 10.93 6.52 11.99
C GLY A 150 9.79 5.64 12.52
N ASN A 151 8.60 5.86 11.99
CA ASN A 151 7.40 5.12 12.38
C ASN A 151 7.52 3.60 12.13
N GLN A 152 8.43 3.17 11.26
CA GLN A 152 8.60 1.75 10.91
C GLN A 152 9.53 0.98 11.87
N ALA A 153 10.27 1.67 12.76
CA ALA A 153 11.22 1.03 13.69
C ALA A 153 10.54 -0.04 14.58
N HIS A 154 9.26 0.14 14.90
CA HIS A 154 8.50 -0.78 15.75
C HIS A 154 8.34 -2.17 15.15
N TYR A 155 8.40 -2.34 13.81
CA TYR A 155 8.33 -3.66 13.17
C TYR A 155 9.52 -4.58 13.51
N LEU A 156 10.63 -4.00 13.97
CA LEU A 156 11.83 -4.75 14.38
C LEU A 156 12.16 -4.63 15.87
N THR A 157 11.38 -3.94 16.69
CA THR A 157 11.71 -3.62 18.09
C THR A 157 12.18 -4.83 18.88
N ASP A 158 11.48 -5.95 18.76
CA ASP A 158 11.79 -7.19 19.49
C ASP A 158 12.64 -8.18 18.68
N ALA A 159 13.15 -7.76 17.52
CA ALA A 159 13.96 -8.62 16.67
C ALA A 159 15.38 -8.80 17.25
N THR A 160 15.87 -10.04 17.22
CA THR A 160 17.28 -10.39 17.42
C THR A 160 17.90 -10.76 16.08
N ILE A 161 18.87 -9.96 15.62
CA ILE A 161 19.52 -10.11 14.32
C ILE A 161 20.91 -10.70 14.54
N THR A 162 21.17 -11.87 13.95
CA THR A 162 22.44 -12.59 14.12
C THR A 162 23.05 -12.92 12.76
N ALA A 163 24.27 -12.47 12.51
CA ALA A 163 25.06 -12.95 11.39
C ALA A 163 25.55 -14.39 11.74
N THR A 164 25.14 -15.36 10.93
CA THR A 164 25.48 -16.78 11.14
C THR A 164 26.59 -17.26 10.22
N GLY A 165 27.08 -16.38 9.36
CA GLY A 165 28.21 -16.56 8.44
C GLY A 165 28.42 -15.31 7.61
N PRO A 166 29.43 -15.25 6.74
CA PRO A 166 29.75 -14.03 5.99
C PRO A 166 28.61 -13.48 5.12
N LEU A 167 27.72 -14.38 4.64
CA LEU A 167 26.57 -14.07 3.77
C LEU A 167 25.25 -14.66 4.29
N THR A 168 25.20 -15.07 5.53
CA THR A 168 24.00 -15.67 6.13
C THR A 168 23.65 -14.97 7.44
N LEU A 169 22.38 -14.69 7.65
CA LEU A 169 21.87 -14.12 8.89
C LEU A 169 20.53 -14.71 9.25
N THR A 170 20.18 -14.65 10.53
CA THR A 170 18.85 -14.95 11.04
C THR A 170 18.25 -13.73 11.71
N ILE A 171 16.95 -13.55 11.55
CA ILE A 171 16.15 -12.54 12.25
C ILE A 171 15.13 -13.30 13.08
N LYS A 172 15.30 -13.30 14.41
CA LYS A 172 14.40 -13.95 15.35
C LYS A 172 13.51 -12.92 16.00
N LEU A 173 12.23 -13.17 16.04
CA LEU A 173 11.19 -12.29 16.56
C LEU A 173 10.62 -12.87 17.86
N ALA A 174 10.22 -12.01 18.80
CA ALA A 174 9.52 -12.41 20.00
C ALA A 174 8.07 -12.84 19.72
N LYS A 175 7.46 -12.25 18.69
CA LYS A 175 6.12 -12.55 18.21
C LYS A 175 6.14 -12.93 16.73
N ALA A 176 5.15 -13.71 16.32
CA ALA A 176 4.98 -14.09 14.92
C ALA A 176 4.81 -12.88 14.01
N ASN A 177 5.49 -12.87 12.86
CA ASN A 177 5.31 -11.87 11.82
C ASN A 177 5.35 -12.56 10.44
N PRO A 178 4.19 -12.83 9.83
CA PRO A 178 4.10 -13.58 8.58
C PRO A 178 4.53 -12.79 7.35
N ILE A 179 4.67 -11.48 7.47
CA ILE A 179 5.00 -10.56 6.37
C ILE A 179 6.37 -9.88 6.55
N LEU A 180 7.22 -10.37 7.46
CA LEU A 180 8.56 -9.80 7.64
C LEU A 180 9.35 -9.67 6.32
N PRO A 181 9.31 -10.64 5.38
CA PRO A 181 9.94 -10.44 4.07
C PRO A 181 9.39 -9.24 3.30
N THR A 182 8.09 -8.95 3.37
CA THR A 182 7.48 -7.77 2.74
C THR A 182 7.98 -6.48 3.35
N LEU A 183 8.09 -6.43 4.68
CA LEU A 183 8.62 -5.26 5.42
C LEU A 183 10.10 -4.97 5.13
N LEU A 184 10.83 -5.97 4.65
CA LEU A 184 12.25 -5.84 4.28
C LEU A 184 12.46 -5.61 2.77
N THR A 185 11.41 -5.16 2.05
CA THR A 185 11.48 -4.74 0.65
C THR A 185 11.76 -3.24 0.52
N GLN A 186 11.94 -2.77 -0.72
CA GLN A 186 12.14 -1.34 -1.03
C GLN A 186 10.95 -0.45 -0.67
N SER A 187 9.76 -1.01 -0.52
CA SER A 187 8.54 -0.28 -0.15
C SER A 187 8.53 0.16 1.31
N TYR A 188 9.47 -0.34 2.11
CA TYR A 188 9.64 0.00 3.53
C TYR A 188 11.08 0.43 3.81
N GLY A 189 11.27 1.56 4.48
CA GLY A 189 12.59 2.10 4.78
C GLY A 189 13.47 1.16 5.60
N ILE A 190 12.87 0.38 6.50
CA ILE A 190 13.62 -0.56 7.37
C ILE A 190 14.32 -1.69 6.59
N GLY A 191 13.83 -2.02 5.39
CA GLY A 191 14.44 -3.03 4.51
C GLY A 191 15.63 -2.51 3.71
N GLN A 192 15.82 -1.19 3.63
CA GLN A 192 16.84 -0.51 2.86
C GLN A 192 18.17 -0.48 3.61
N ILE A 193 19.22 -1.05 3.03
CA ILE A 193 20.47 -1.32 3.74
C ILE A 193 21.49 -0.19 3.53
N ILE A 194 21.95 0.38 4.66
CA ILE A 194 22.96 1.43 4.74
C ILE A 194 24.34 0.79 4.97
N SER A 195 25.41 1.29 4.31
CA SER A 195 26.77 0.77 4.53
C SER A 195 27.27 1.08 5.95
N PRO A 196 28.23 0.30 6.48
CA PRO A 196 28.86 0.59 7.77
C PRO A 196 29.45 2.00 7.83
N LYS A 197 30.05 2.47 6.74
CA LYS A 197 30.58 3.83 6.61
C LYS A 197 29.48 4.90 6.67
N GLY A 198 28.32 4.62 6.05
CA GLY A 198 27.15 5.47 6.16
C GLY A 198 26.61 5.56 7.59
N LEU A 199 26.60 4.45 8.30
CA LEU A 199 26.17 4.37 9.70
C LEU A 199 27.13 5.04 10.69
N ALA A 200 28.42 5.12 10.36
CA ALA A 200 29.45 5.75 11.21
C ALA A 200 29.22 7.27 11.39
N SER A 201 28.41 7.90 10.56
CA SER A 201 28.11 9.33 10.61
C SER A 201 26.65 9.61 10.29
N ALA A 202 25.85 10.00 11.27
CA ALA A 202 24.48 10.43 11.08
C ALA A 202 24.35 11.57 10.04
N SER A 203 25.37 12.42 9.91
CA SER A 203 25.41 13.48 8.88
C SER A 203 25.54 12.95 7.45
N SER A 204 25.92 11.69 7.26
CA SER A 204 26.01 11.07 5.92
C SER A 204 24.64 10.77 5.30
N LEU A 205 23.59 10.74 6.11
CA LEU A 205 22.20 10.45 5.68
C LEU A 205 21.38 11.71 5.38
N THR A 206 22.03 12.87 5.36
CA THR A 206 21.38 14.15 5.03
C THR A 206 21.35 14.40 3.53
N PRO A 207 20.45 15.27 3.03
CA PRO A 207 20.41 15.67 1.61
C PRO A 207 21.67 16.37 1.08
N THR A 208 22.62 16.68 1.96
CA THR A 208 23.90 17.34 1.59
C THR A 208 25.03 16.34 1.29
N LYS A 209 24.80 15.04 1.46
CA LYS A 209 25.80 13.99 1.26
C LYS A 209 25.35 12.97 0.23
N THR A 210 26.29 12.42 -0.50
CA THR A 210 26.08 11.28 -1.40
C THR A 210 25.61 10.07 -0.61
N SER A 211 24.65 9.33 -1.16
CA SER A 211 24.07 8.14 -0.50
C SER A 211 25.10 7.01 -0.33
N GLN A 212 25.00 6.31 0.78
CA GLN A 212 25.91 5.22 1.18
C GLN A 212 25.17 3.86 1.17
N GLY A 213 24.44 3.59 0.09
CA GLY A 213 23.69 2.34 -0.11
C GLY A 213 24.28 1.47 -1.22
N ALA A 214 23.64 0.34 -1.48
CA ALA A 214 23.99 -0.58 -2.57
C ALA A 214 22.98 -0.53 -3.73
N GLY A 215 22.20 0.55 -3.83
CA GLY A 215 21.11 0.69 -4.80
C GLY A 215 21.56 0.90 -6.23
N PRO A 216 20.62 0.80 -7.18
CA PRO A 216 20.88 0.96 -8.61
C PRO A 216 21.28 2.38 -9.02
N TYR A 217 21.01 3.37 -8.18
CA TYR A 217 21.38 4.76 -8.42
C TYR A 217 22.10 5.36 -7.21
N VAL A 218 22.84 6.44 -7.43
CA VAL A 218 23.56 7.18 -6.38
C VAL A 218 23.03 8.60 -6.36
N TYR A 219 22.61 9.08 -5.21
CA TYR A 219 22.17 10.44 -4.99
C TYR A 219 23.29 11.46 -5.22
N GLN A 220 23.01 12.53 -5.94
CA GLN A 220 23.94 13.58 -6.33
C GLN A 220 23.59 14.92 -5.63
N PRO A 221 24.17 15.22 -4.48
CA PRO A 221 23.86 16.45 -3.75
C PRO A 221 24.23 17.72 -4.51
N SER A 222 25.29 17.68 -5.36
CA SER A 222 25.70 18.81 -6.19
C SER A 222 24.66 19.21 -7.25
N ASP A 223 23.84 18.24 -7.68
CA ASP A 223 22.83 18.36 -8.74
C ASP A 223 21.42 18.35 -8.16
N SER A 224 21.28 18.63 -6.87
CA SER A 224 20.04 18.59 -6.12
C SER A 224 19.83 19.83 -5.29
N VAL A 225 18.57 20.22 -5.11
CA VAL A 225 18.16 21.30 -4.21
C VAL A 225 17.06 20.78 -3.30
N ALA A 226 17.34 20.68 -2.01
CA ALA A 226 16.39 20.18 -1.03
C ALA A 226 15.09 21.01 -1.07
N GLY A 227 13.95 20.33 -1.14
CA GLY A 227 12.64 20.97 -1.26
C GLY A 227 12.22 21.33 -2.70
N ASP A 228 13.12 21.18 -3.70
CA ASP A 228 12.83 21.43 -5.11
C ASP A 228 13.05 20.18 -5.97
N HIS A 229 14.25 19.62 -5.97
CA HIS A 229 14.54 18.40 -6.73
C HIS A 229 15.70 17.59 -6.15
N TYR A 230 15.64 16.28 -6.40
CA TYR A 230 16.60 15.27 -5.95
C TYR A 230 17.07 14.46 -7.15
N THR A 231 18.37 14.50 -7.44
CA THR A 231 18.98 13.90 -8.62
C THR A 231 19.75 12.65 -8.27
N TYR A 232 19.56 11.59 -9.08
CA TYR A 232 20.20 10.29 -8.91
C TYR A 232 20.82 9.87 -10.24
N THR A 233 22.08 9.42 -10.24
CA THR A 233 22.75 8.87 -11.41
C THR A 233 22.94 7.37 -11.29
N ALA A 234 22.90 6.66 -12.41
CA ALA A 234 23.07 5.21 -12.43
C ALA A 234 24.38 4.78 -11.75
N ASN A 235 24.29 3.85 -10.80
CA ASN A 235 25.44 3.30 -10.07
C ASN A 235 26.24 2.36 -10.98
N PRO A 236 27.49 2.70 -11.37
CA PRO A 236 28.29 1.85 -12.22
C PRO A 236 28.67 0.50 -11.58
N GLY A 237 28.69 0.44 -10.25
CA GLY A 237 28.97 -0.76 -9.46
C GLY A 237 27.76 -1.66 -9.17
N TYR A 238 26.55 -1.27 -9.57
CA TYR A 238 25.36 -2.04 -9.27
C TYR A 238 25.34 -3.41 -9.93
N TYR A 239 24.98 -4.45 -9.20
CA TYR A 239 25.10 -5.85 -9.63
C TYR A 239 24.10 -6.27 -10.70
N ASP A 240 22.93 -5.60 -10.82
CA ASP A 240 21.87 -5.94 -11.79
C ASP A 240 21.56 -4.76 -12.72
N LYS A 241 22.28 -4.67 -13.83
CA LYS A 241 22.11 -3.59 -14.82
C LYS A 241 20.72 -3.55 -15.46
N SER A 242 19.96 -4.64 -15.41
CA SER A 242 18.61 -4.68 -15.97
C SER A 242 17.62 -3.78 -15.22
N LYS A 243 17.92 -3.39 -13.98
CA LYS A 243 17.14 -2.45 -13.18
C LYS A 243 17.45 -0.97 -13.44
N GLN A 244 18.49 -0.68 -14.24
CA GLN A 244 18.93 0.68 -14.56
C GLN A 244 18.37 1.11 -15.93
N HIS A 245 17.09 1.43 -15.98
CA HIS A 245 16.41 1.82 -17.22
C HIS A 245 16.81 3.20 -17.74
N TYR A 246 17.33 4.07 -16.85
CA TYR A 246 17.76 5.44 -17.17
C TYR A 246 19.18 5.69 -16.68
N LYS A 247 19.87 6.64 -17.33
CA LYS A 247 21.18 7.13 -16.83
C LYS A 247 21.02 8.00 -15.60
N LYS A 248 19.87 8.72 -15.52
CA LYS A 248 19.56 9.67 -14.47
C LYS A 248 18.07 9.61 -14.11
N ILE A 249 17.76 9.71 -12.81
CA ILE A 249 16.40 9.91 -12.31
C ILE A 249 16.37 11.21 -11.52
N VAL A 250 15.36 12.04 -11.75
CA VAL A 250 15.12 13.28 -11.01
C VAL A 250 13.74 13.18 -10.36
N ILE A 251 13.67 13.35 -9.04
CA ILE A 251 12.43 13.50 -8.31
C ILE A 251 12.23 14.99 -8.04
N ARG A 252 11.21 15.60 -8.64
CA ARG A 252 10.87 17.01 -8.49
C ARG A 252 9.70 17.19 -7.53
N ILE A 253 9.75 18.28 -6.75
CA ILE A 253 8.65 18.63 -5.86
C ILE A 253 7.74 19.62 -6.58
N VAL A 254 6.49 19.20 -6.80
CA VAL A 254 5.45 20.03 -7.46
C VAL A 254 4.15 19.91 -6.67
N GLN A 255 3.94 20.81 -5.74
CA GLN A 255 2.80 20.79 -4.82
C GLN A 255 1.44 20.95 -5.52
N ASN A 256 1.40 21.73 -6.60
CA ASN A 256 0.16 22.00 -7.33
C ASN A 256 -0.01 21.06 -8.52
N GLY A 257 -1.07 20.26 -8.52
CA GLY A 257 -1.35 19.28 -9.56
C GLY A 257 -1.53 19.87 -10.96
N GLN A 258 -2.13 21.07 -11.09
CA GLN A 258 -2.29 21.72 -12.39
C GLN A 258 -0.92 22.17 -12.96
N THR A 259 -0.02 22.61 -12.10
CA THR A 259 1.38 22.93 -12.47
C THR A 259 2.11 21.68 -12.93
N ALA A 260 1.94 20.54 -12.22
CA ALA A 260 2.51 19.26 -12.62
C ALA A 260 2.00 18.82 -14.00
N VAL A 261 0.70 18.87 -14.24
CA VAL A 261 0.09 18.52 -15.54
C VAL A 261 0.61 19.42 -16.66
N ASN A 262 0.78 20.72 -16.41
CA ASN A 262 1.34 21.64 -17.42
C ASN A 262 2.81 21.31 -17.73
N ALA A 263 3.61 20.98 -16.73
CA ALA A 263 5.00 20.54 -16.92
C ALA A 263 5.09 19.18 -17.66
N MET A 264 4.13 18.28 -17.47
CA MET A 264 4.02 17.04 -18.24
C MET A 264 3.74 17.31 -19.73
N LYS A 265 2.87 18.27 -20.07
CA LYS A 265 2.58 18.66 -21.47
C LYS A 265 3.84 19.11 -22.21
N THR A 266 4.74 19.80 -21.51
CA THR A 266 6.00 20.31 -22.08
C THR A 266 7.15 19.30 -22.01
N GLY A 267 6.92 18.08 -21.48
CA GLY A 267 7.93 17.04 -21.36
C GLY A 267 8.95 17.27 -20.23
N GLN A 268 8.68 18.17 -19.30
CA GLN A 268 9.54 18.44 -18.13
C GLN A 268 9.32 17.41 -17.01
N ILE A 269 8.18 16.73 -17.01
CA ILE A 269 7.83 15.65 -16.08
C ILE A 269 7.30 14.47 -16.89
N ASP A 270 7.75 13.28 -16.57
CA ASP A 270 7.36 12.02 -17.23
C ASP A 270 6.22 11.32 -16.46
N VAL A 271 6.31 11.31 -15.13
CA VAL A 271 5.32 10.70 -14.23
C VAL A 271 5.04 11.65 -13.08
N TYR A 272 3.78 11.85 -12.76
CA TYR A 272 3.36 12.63 -11.58
C TYR A 272 2.54 11.76 -10.65
N LYS A 273 2.99 11.60 -9.40
CA LYS A 273 2.26 10.97 -8.30
C LYS A 273 1.38 12.04 -7.66
N GLY A 274 0.10 11.95 -7.90
CA GLY A 274 -0.88 12.94 -7.44
C GLY A 274 -2.16 12.29 -6.94
N ASP A 275 -3.12 13.13 -6.63
CA ASP A 275 -4.45 12.71 -6.19
C ASP A 275 -5.47 12.71 -7.35
N TYR A 276 -6.70 12.31 -7.06
CA TYR A 276 -7.78 12.23 -8.03
C TYR A 276 -8.23 13.59 -8.59
N THR A 277 -7.92 14.72 -7.94
CA THR A 277 -8.37 16.06 -8.36
C THR A 277 -7.73 16.49 -9.67
N SER A 278 -6.54 15.98 -9.98
CA SER A 278 -5.83 16.25 -11.24
C SER A 278 -6.29 15.39 -12.43
N ALA A 279 -7.17 14.39 -12.21
CA ALA A 279 -7.49 13.39 -13.23
C ALA A 279 -8.11 13.98 -14.51
N ALA A 280 -9.03 14.94 -14.38
CA ALA A 280 -9.70 15.57 -15.53
C ALA A 280 -8.70 16.36 -16.38
N SER A 281 -7.82 17.16 -15.76
CA SER A 281 -6.83 17.97 -16.46
C SER A 281 -5.72 17.11 -17.10
N ALA A 282 -5.28 16.05 -16.42
CA ALA A 282 -4.31 15.10 -16.95
C ALA A 282 -4.86 14.35 -18.17
N LYS A 283 -6.11 13.88 -18.10
CA LYS A 283 -6.80 13.25 -19.24
C LYS A 283 -6.93 14.21 -20.44
N ALA A 284 -7.35 15.44 -20.20
CA ALA A 284 -7.44 16.46 -21.25
C ALA A 284 -6.06 16.80 -21.85
N ALA A 285 -4.98 16.59 -21.10
CA ALA A 285 -3.60 16.75 -21.55
C ALA A 285 -3.03 15.53 -22.29
N GLY A 286 -3.81 14.44 -22.46
CA GLY A 286 -3.36 13.22 -23.13
C GLY A 286 -2.52 12.29 -22.26
N MET A 287 -2.52 12.48 -20.94
CA MET A 287 -1.83 11.59 -20.00
C MET A 287 -2.68 10.35 -19.72
N SER A 288 -2.05 9.20 -19.58
CA SER A 288 -2.70 8.03 -18.99
C SER A 288 -2.71 8.13 -17.48
N THR A 289 -3.72 7.52 -16.85
CA THR A 289 -3.86 7.48 -15.39
C THR A 289 -3.78 6.03 -14.93
N VAL A 290 -2.92 5.77 -13.95
CA VAL A 290 -2.84 4.50 -13.24
C VAL A 290 -3.06 4.78 -11.78
N GLY A 291 -3.99 4.10 -11.15
CA GLY A 291 -4.29 4.30 -9.74
C GLY A 291 -5.09 3.14 -9.16
N LEU A 292 -5.00 3.01 -7.86
CA LEU A 292 -5.79 2.06 -7.09
C LEU A 292 -6.45 2.82 -5.93
N PRO A 293 -7.75 2.62 -5.66
CA PRO A 293 -8.43 3.26 -4.54
C PRO A 293 -7.99 2.60 -3.23
N VAL A 294 -7.01 3.17 -2.56
CA VAL A 294 -6.34 2.61 -1.37
C VAL A 294 -6.34 3.54 -0.16
N ILE A 295 -6.74 4.82 -0.31
CA ILE A 295 -6.84 5.75 0.81
C ILE A 295 -8.26 5.70 1.35
N LEU A 296 -8.42 5.20 2.57
CA LEU A 296 -9.71 5.13 3.24
C LEU A 296 -10.17 6.53 3.68
N GLN A 297 -11.39 6.88 3.31
CA GLN A 297 -12.12 8.09 3.72
C GLN A 297 -13.25 7.70 4.68
N GLY A 298 -13.41 8.44 5.77
CA GLY A 298 -14.47 8.17 6.75
C GLY A 298 -14.08 8.60 8.16
N LEU A 299 -14.65 7.96 9.17
CA LEU A 299 -14.32 8.20 10.58
C LEU A 299 -13.71 6.94 11.21
N SER A 300 -12.61 7.12 11.92
CA SER A 300 -12.12 6.17 12.92
C SER A 300 -12.74 6.53 14.27
N LEU A 301 -13.50 5.61 14.87
CA LEU A 301 -14.16 5.77 16.16
C LEU A 301 -13.22 5.26 17.26
N ILE A 302 -12.29 6.11 17.70
CA ILE A 302 -11.14 5.68 18.49
C ILE A 302 -11.39 5.58 19.99
N ASP A 303 -12.39 6.30 20.53
CA ASP A 303 -12.78 6.25 21.94
C ASP A 303 -13.85 5.16 22.20
N ARG A 304 -13.46 3.92 22.02
CA ARG A 304 -14.38 2.77 22.13
C ARG A 304 -14.72 2.37 23.55
N ALA A 305 -14.01 2.90 24.55
CA ALA A 305 -14.35 2.79 25.97
C ALA A 305 -15.29 3.91 26.45
N GLY A 306 -15.45 5.00 25.68
CA GLY A 306 -16.29 6.13 26.03
C GLY A 306 -15.71 7.02 27.12
N GLU A 307 -14.39 7.19 27.15
CA GLU A 307 -13.66 7.99 28.12
C GLU A 307 -13.93 9.49 27.95
N VAL A 308 -13.93 9.95 26.70
CA VAL A 308 -14.19 11.35 26.30
C VAL A 308 -15.60 11.51 25.76
N SER A 309 -16.08 10.55 24.97
CA SER A 309 -17.43 10.50 24.43
C SER A 309 -18.15 9.25 24.93
N LYS A 310 -18.80 9.35 26.10
CA LYS A 310 -19.55 8.24 26.67
C LYS A 310 -20.44 7.48 25.67
N PRO A 311 -21.14 8.16 24.71
CA PRO A 311 -21.93 7.49 23.70
C PRO A 311 -21.14 6.49 22.84
N LEU A 312 -19.88 6.78 22.48
CA LEU A 312 -19.07 5.87 21.65
C LEU A 312 -18.67 4.57 22.35
N GLY A 313 -18.77 4.50 23.70
CA GLY A 313 -18.59 3.27 24.45
C GLY A 313 -19.64 2.20 24.13
N ASP A 314 -20.82 2.60 23.66
CA ASP A 314 -21.88 1.68 23.27
C ASP A 314 -21.77 1.31 21.79
N VAL A 315 -21.65 0.01 21.49
CA VAL A 315 -21.56 -0.49 20.10
C VAL A 315 -22.78 -0.08 19.28
N ARG A 316 -23.97 0.00 19.86
CA ARG A 316 -25.21 0.39 19.17
C ARG A 316 -25.14 1.83 18.66
N VAL A 317 -24.47 2.72 19.39
CA VAL A 317 -24.22 4.09 18.95
C VAL A 317 -23.27 4.11 17.76
N ARG A 318 -22.19 3.33 17.79
CA ARG A 318 -21.24 3.24 16.67
C ARG A 318 -21.90 2.62 15.43
N GLN A 319 -22.77 1.62 15.61
CA GLN A 319 -23.58 1.05 14.54
C GLN A 319 -24.58 2.07 13.99
N ALA A 320 -25.23 2.86 14.85
CA ALA A 320 -26.15 3.92 14.43
C ALA A 320 -25.43 4.98 13.55
N ILE A 321 -24.19 5.34 13.88
CA ILE A 321 -23.36 6.20 13.03
C ILE A 321 -23.22 5.57 11.64
N ASN A 322 -22.90 4.29 11.55
CA ASN A 322 -22.72 3.57 10.29
C ASN A 322 -24.01 3.49 9.46
N TYR A 323 -25.18 3.19 10.08
CA TYR A 323 -26.49 3.16 9.38
C TYR A 323 -26.96 4.54 8.90
N THR A 324 -26.43 5.63 9.48
CA THR A 324 -26.80 7.00 9.08
C THR A 324 -26.07 7.48 7.82
N ILE A 325 -24.98 6.85 7.42
CA ILE A 325 -24.15 7.31 6.31
C ILE A 325 -24.65 6.70 4.99
N ASP A 326 -25.20 7.54 4.10
CA ASP A 326 -25.46 7.20 2.70
C ASP A 326 -24.15 7.27 1.91
N ARG A 327 -23.43 6.15 1.90
CA ARG A 327 -22.09 6.05 1.30
C ARG A 327 -22.09 6.35 -0.19
N ASP A 328 -23.09 5.86 -0.91
CA ASP A 328 -23.20 6.08 -2.36
C ASP A 328 -23.43 7.56 -2.67
N ALA A 329 -24.36 8.21 -1.96
CA ALA A 329 -24.63 9.63 -2.14
C ALA A 329 -23.44 10.51 -1.79
N VAL A 330 -22.76 10.26 -0.65
CA VAL A 330 -21.58 11.02 -0.23
C VAL A 330 -20.42 10.81 -1.20
N THR A 331 -20.14 9.56 -1.56
CA THR A 331 -19.07 9.23 -2.51
C THR A 331 -19.32 9.90 -3.86
N LYS A 332 -20.54 9.80 -4.39
CA LYS A 332 -20.90 10.43 -5.67
C LYS A 332 -20.77 11.96 -5.61
N ALA A 333 -21.18 12.58 -4.52
CA ALA A 333 -21.16 14.03 -4.37
C ALA A 333 -19.74 14.60 -4.23
N LEU A 334 -18.87 13.95 -3.43
CA LEU A 334 -17.54 14.46 -3.12
C LEU A 334 -16.45 13.94 -4.07
N LEU A 335 -16.55 12.67 -4.48
CA LEU A 335 -15.47 11.96 -5.15
C LEU A 335 -15.83 11.58 -6.60
N GLY A 336 -17.12 11.64 -6.95
CA GLY A 336 -17.59 11.24 -8.29
C GLY A 336 -17.22 9.78 -8.61
N SER A 337 -16.62 9.56 -9.76
CA SER A 337 -16.15 8.24 -10.20
C SER A 337 -14.79 7.81 -9.61
N ALA A 338 -14.13 8.69 -8.87
CA ALA A 338 -12.84 8.37 -8.24
C ALA A 338 -13.00 7.61 -6.92
N GLY A 339 -14.16 7.76 -6.25
CA GLY A 339 -14.43 7.07 -5.00
C GLY A 339 -15.03 5.68 -5.21
N THR A 340 -14.66 4.75 -4.33
CA THR A 340 -15.26 3.40 -4.22
C THR A 340 -15.92 3.28 -2.85
N PRO A 341 -17.26 3.26 -2.75
CA PRO A 341 -17.96 3.15 -1.46
C PRO A 341 -17.55 1.88 -0.72
N THR A 342 -17.40 1.98 0.61
CA THR A 342 -17.04 0.83 1.44
C THR A 342 -17.57 0.94 2.86
N VAL A 343 -17.77 -0.21 3.51
CA VAL A 343 -18.00 -0.36 4.96
C VAL A 343 -16.82 -1.06 5.65
N GLN A 344 -15.82 -1.46 4.89
CA GLN A 344 -14.65 -2.20 5.35
C GLN A 344 -13.40 -1.34 5.29
N THR A 345 -12.38 -1.69 6.07
CA THR A 345 -11.06 -1.01 6.03
C THR A 345 -10.17 -1.52 4.90
N VAL A 346 -10.52 -2.65 4.30
CA VAL A 346 -9.79 -3.31 3.21
C VAL A 346 -10.53 -3.18 1.87
N ILE A 347 -9.78 -3.07 0.78
CA ILE A 347 -10.34 -3.03 -0.58
C ILE A 347 -10.77 -4.43 -1.05
N LYS A 348 -11.64 -4.47 -2.05
CA LYS A 348 -12.01 -5.74 -2.68
C LYS A 348 -10.79 -6.41 -3.32
N GLY A 349 -10.49 -7.62 -2.85
CA GLY A 349 -9.31 -8.40 -3.26
C GLY A 349 -8.08 -8.20 -2.39
N GLY A 350 -8.16 -7.32 -1.37
CA GLY A 350 -7.16 -7.21 -0.30
C GLY A 350 -7.35 -8.30 0.78
N ASP A 351 -6.37 -8.41 1.66
CA ASP A 351 -6.38 -9.37 2.76
C ASP A 351 -7.56 -9.10 3.72
N GLY A 352 -8.33 -10.13 4.04
CA GLY A 352 -9.46 -10.02 4.96
C GLY A 352 -10.76 -9.48 4.35
N TYR A 353 -10.83 -9.12 3.08
CA TYR A 353 -12.08 -8.65 2.47
C TYR A 353 -13.21 -9.69 2.56
N SER A 354 -14.39 -9.26 3.00
CA SER A 354 -15.60 -10.10 3.11
C SER A 354 -16.72 -9.58 2.23
N GLU A 355 -17.18 -10.39 1.28
CA GLU A 355 -18.36 -10.06 0.43
C GLU A 355 -19.65 -9.97 1.26
N GLU A 356 -19.73 -10.65 2.40
CA GLU A 356 -20.87 -10.55 3.32
C GLU A 356 -20.86 -9.20 4.01
N MET A 357 -19.73 -8.80 4.59
CA MET A 357 -19.58 -7.52 5.28
C MET A 357 -19.71 -6.32 4.36
N ALA A 358 -19.47 -6.46 3.06
CA ALA A 358 -19.68 -5.38 2.10
C ALA A 358 -21.15 -4.90 2.04
N LYS A 359 -22.09 -5.68 2.55
CA LYS A 359 -23.54 -5.37 2.60
C LYS A 359 -24.01 -4.93 3.98
N GLU A 360 -23.13 -4.94 4.96
CA GLU A 360 -23.44 -4.44 6.31
C GLU A 360 -23.68 -2.93 6.25
N TYR A 361 -24.48 -2.41 7.14
CA TYR A 361 -24.82 -0.99 7.26
C TYR A 361 -25.39 -0.34 5.98
N PRO A 362 -26.48 -0.88 5.41
CA PRO A 362 -27.23 -0.14 4.38
C PRO A 362 -27.74 1.19 5.00
N TYR A 363 -27.88 2.23 4.17
CA TYR A 363 -28.40 3.52 4.64
C TYR A 363 -29.80 3.36 5.24
N ASP A 364 -29.92 3.45 6.55
CA ASP A 364 -31.17 3.30 7.31
C ASP A 364 -31.18 4.23 8.54
N PRO A 365 -31.52 5.52 8.35
CA PRO A 365 -31.65 6.46 9.48
C PRO A 365 -32.75 6.08 10.50
N ALA A 366 -33.74 5.28 10.12
CA ALA A 366 -34.78 4.81 11.05
C ALA A 366 -34.19 3.78 12.01
N LYS A 367 -33.44 2.82 11.51
CA LYS A 367 -32.65 1.86 12.31
C LYS A 367 -31.65 2.56 13.21
N ALA A 368 -30.95 3.58 12.67
CA ALA A 368 -30.00 4.39 13.47
C ALA A 368 -30.69 5.06 14.66
N LYS A 369 -31.85 5.71 14.46
CA LYS A 369 -32.63 6.32 15.54
C LYS A 369 -33.11 5.29 16.57
N GLN A 370 -33.51 4.12 16.13
CA GLN A 370 -33.88 3.01 17.01
C GLN A 370 -32.71 2.62 17.91
N LEU A 371 -31.52 2.38 17.33
CA LEU A 371 -30.31 2.02 18.07
C LEU A 371 -29.89 3.11 19.09
N LEU A 372 -29.97 4.38 18.68
CA LEU A 372 -29.69 5.51 19.57
C LEU A 372 -30.67 5.55 20.77
N LYS A 373 -31.98 5.31 20.51
CA LYS A 373 -32.99 5.21 21.55
C LYS A 373 -32.71 4.06 22.51
N GLU A 374 -32.40 2.87 21.98
CA GLU A 374 -32.07 1.69 22.79
C GLU A 374 -30.80 1.88 23.63
N ALA A 375 -29.85 2.70 23.14
CA ALA A 375 -28.63 3.08 23.85
C ALA A 375 -28.84 4.25 24.84
N GLY A 376 -30.06 4.85 24.92
CA GLY A 376 -30.39 5.96 25.83
C GLY A 376 -30.04 7.35 25.28
N TYR A 377 -29.82 7.51 23.98
CA TYR A 377 -29.48 8.79 23.35
C TYR A 377 -30.56 9.30 22.39
N THR A 378 -31.81 9.23 22.81
CA THR A 378 -32.98 9.67 22.01
C THR A 378 -32.86 11.15 21.57
N ASP A 379 -32.33 12.01 22.46
CA ASP A 379 -32.17 13.44 22.21
C ASP A 379 -30.85 13.76 21.45
N GLY A 380 -30.11 12.74 21.06
CA GLY A 380 -28.81 12.86 20.40
C GLY A 380 -27.69 13.30 21.36
N PHE A 381 -26.55 13.66 20.76
CA PHE A 381 -25.38 14.12 21.50
C PHE A 381 -24.42 14.90 20.58
N THR A 382 -23.40 15.52 21.17
CA THR A 382 -22.32 16.17 20.41
C THR A 382 -21.12 15.25 20.31
N LEU A 383 -20.61 15.06 19.08
CA LEU A 383 -19.43 14.25 18.75
C LEU A 383 -18.29 15.16 18.25
N PRO A 384 -17.24 15.41 19.05
CA PRO A 384 -16.04 16.06 18.57
C PRO A 384 -15.29 15.17 17.58
N VAL A 385 -14.89 15.73 16.44
CA VAL A 385 -14.12 15.03 15.40
C VAL A 385 -12.91 15.87 15.04
N LEU A 386 -11.72 15.27 15.10
CA LEU A 386 -10.50 15.84 14.52
C LEU A 386 -10.47 15.50 13.03
N ALA A 387 -10.16 16.47 12.16
CA ALA A 387 -10.02 16.23 10.74
C ALA A 387 -8.73 16.85 10.18
N ALA A 388 -8.06 16.13 9.30
CA ALA A 388 -6.96 16.68 8.52
C ALA A 388 -7.51 17.42 7.28
N THR A 389 -6.90 18.53 6.86
CA THR A 389 -7.36 19.28 5.68
C THR A 389 -6.76 18.76 4.36
N PHE A 390 -5.73 17.91 4.43
CA PHE A 390 -5.16 17.30 3.23
C PHE A 390 -6.03 16.14 2.75
N VAL A 391 -6.00 15.86 1.46
CA VAL A 391 -6.76 14.79 0.77
C VAL A 391 -8.29 14.89 0.97
N GLY A 392 -8.81 16.03 1.50
CA GLY A 392 -10.25 16.26 1.67
C GLY A 392 -10.89 15.54 2.85
N PHE A 393 -10.13 15.14 3.87
CA PHE A 393 -10.67 14.49 5.07
C PHE A 393 -11.59 15.39 5.88
N ASP A 394 -11.32 16.68 5.95
CA ASP A 394 -12.21 17.68 6.56
C ASP A 394 -13.54 17.80 5.82
N THR A 395 -13.50 17.86 4.49
CA THR A 395 -14.70 17.89 3.65
C THR A 395 -15.53 16.61 3.81
N MET A 396 -14.88 15.45 3.93
CA MET A 396 -15.55 14.18 4.23
C MET A 396 -16.20 14.20 5.62
N ALA A 397 -15.50 14.72 6.64
CA ALA A 397 -16.05 14.85 7.99
C ALA A 397 -17.29 15.77 8.03
N GLU A 398 -17.27 16.89 7.30
CA GLU A 398 -18.43 17.80 7.20
C GLU A 398 -19.62 17.15 6.48
N ALA A 399 -19.38 16.37 5.43
CA ALA A 399 -20.45 15.63 4.76
C ALA A 399 -21.09 14.58 5.69
N ILE A 400 -20.26 13.84 6.45
CA ILE A 400 -20.74 12.91 7.49
C ILE A 400 -21.52 13.66 8.57
N ALA A 401 -21.04 14.82 9.02
CA ALA A 401 -21.71 15.67 10.02
C ALA A 401 -23.13 16.06 9.56
N GLY A 402 -23.27 16.44 8.29
CA GLY A 402 -24.59 16.75 7.69
C GLY A 402 -25.54 15.56 7.73
N GLN A 403 -25.05 14.34 7.55
CA GLN A 403 -25.90 13.15 7.62
C GLN A 403 -26.23 12.77 9.08
N LEU A 404 -25.27 12.77 9.97
CA LEU A 404 -25.44 12.43 11.39
C LEU A 404 -26.41 13.38 12.11
N SER A 405 -26.50 14.63 11.66
CA SER A 405 -27.47 15.61 12.18
C SER A 405 -28.94 15.16 12.04
N LYS A 406 -29.27 14.35 11.00
CA LYS A 406 -30.62 13.82 10.74
C LYS A 406 -31.10 12.86 11.83
N VAL A 407 -30.19 12.30 12.60
CA VAL A 407 -30.49 11.38 13.71
C VAL A 407 -30.17 11.98 15.09
N GLY A 408 -29.87 13.30 15.16
CA GLY A 408 -29.63 14.01 16.39
C GLY A 408 -28.17 14.05 16.85
N ILE A 409 -27.23 13.46 16.09
CA ILE A 409 -25.79 13.54 16.41
C ILE A 409 -25.22 14.82 15.82
N LYS A 410 -24.76 15.75 16.69
CA LYS A 410 -24.13 17.02 16.29
C LYS A 410 -22.63 16.84 16.25
N VAL A 411 -22.06 16.72 15.06
CA VAL A 411 -20.60 16.63 14.89
C VAL A 411 -19.98 18.02 15.00
N LYS A 412 -18.89 18.12 15.77
CA LYS A 412 -18.06 19.33 15.87
C LYS A 412 -16.70 19.03 15.27
N VAL A 413 -16.50 19.42 14.02
CA VAL A 413 -15.24 19.21 13.30
C VAL A 413 -14.19 20.23 13.76
N THR A 414 -12.99 19.76 14.06
CA THR A 414 -11.79 20.58 14.27
C THR A 414 -10.78 20.21 13.20
N ALA A 415 -10.59 21.08 12.23
CA ALA A 415 -9.69 20.87 11.11
C ALA A 415 -8.25 21.34 11.43
N VAL A 416 -7.25 20.56 11.03
CA VAL A 416 -5.81 20.87 11.16
C VAL A 416 -5.09 20.69 9.83
N THR A 417 -4.13 21.60 9.55
CA THR A 417 -3.44 21.68 8.26
C THR A 417 -2.09 20.93 8.24
N SER A 418 -1.55 20.58 9.39
CA SER A 418 -0.24 19.95 9.53
C SER A 418 -0.38 18.51 10.01
N ILE A 419 0.38 17.59 9.40
CA ILE A 419 0.44 16.18 9.82
C ILE A 419 0.90 16.08 11.27
N THR A 420 1.93 16.84 11.67
CA THR A 420 2.44 16.86 13.05
C THR A 420 1.32 17.25 14.03
N SER A 421 0.61 18.35 13.74
CA SER A 421 -0.52 18.79 14.59
C SER A 421 -1.65 17.78 14.60
N PHE A 422 -1.92 17.08 13.48
CA PHE A 422 -2.92 16.03 13.43
C PHE A 422 -2.55 14.87 14.36
N VAL A 423 -1.33 14.34 14.26
CA VAL A 423 -0.84 13.23 15.09
C VAL A 423 -0.80 13.63 16.57
N GLU A 424 -0.30 14.81 16.92
CA GLU A 424 -0.30 15.32 18.30
C GLU A 424 -1.70 15.40 18.89
N ASN A 425 -2.67 15.94 18.15
CA ASN A 425 -4.05 16.04 18.61
C ASN A 425 -4.76 14.69 18.70
N GLN A 426 -4.40 13.74 17.85
CA GLN A 426 -4.93 12.38 17.85
C GLN A 426 -4.44 11.59 19.07
N THR A 427 -3.16 11.73 19.41
CA THR A 427 -2.50 10.97 20.49
C THR A 427 -2.73 11.58 21.89
N ASN A 428 -3.22 12.81 22.01
CA ASN A 428 -3.48 13.45 23.30
C ASN A 428 -4.86 13.13 23.90
N HIS A 429 -5.59 12.19 23.33
CA HIS A 429 -6.90 11.69 23.81
C HIS A 429 -8.00 12.77 23.90
N LYS A 430 -7.91 13.82 23.11
CA LYS A 430 -8.89 14.91 23.09
C LYS A 430 -10.12 14.61 22.24
N TYR A 431 -9.91 13.86 21.15
CA TYR A 431 -10.93 13.62 20.14
C TYR A 431 -11.35 12.15 20.15
N PRO A 432 -12.64 11.87 20.35
CA PRO A 432 -13.15 10.49 20.37
C PRO A 432 -13.30 9.87 18.99
N ALA A 433 -13.27 10.70 17.93
CA ALA A 433 -13.30 10.25 16.55
C ALA A 433 -12.40 11.14 15.69
N VAL A 434 -11.84 10.55 14.62
CA VAL A 434 -10.94 11.24 13.70
C VAL A 434 -11.33 10.96 12.25
N SER A 435 -11.22 11.98 11.39
CA SER A 435 -11.25 11.88 9.93
C SER A 435 -9.85 12.18 9.41
N GLY A 436 -9.11 11.13 9.22
CA GLY A 436 -7.76 11.10 8.69
C GLY A 436 -7.56 9.70 8.15
N GLY A 437 -7.23 9.59 6.88
CA GLY A 437 -7.15 8.31 6.23
C GLY A 437 -5.86 7.58 6.55
N PHE A 438 -5.92 6.31 6.33
CA PHE A 438 -4.75 5.47 6.17
C PHE A 438 -4.82 4.80 4.79
N THR A 439 -3.66 4.41 4.31
CA THR A 439 -3.56 3.60 3.10
C THR A 439 -3.89 2.16 3.48
N GLU A 440 -4.66 1.49 2.66
CA GLU A 440 -4.91 0.06 2.83
C GLU A 440 -3.58 -0.70 2.80
N GLU A 441 -3.41 -1.61 3.73
CA GLU A 441 -2.23 -2.43 3.96
C GLU A 441 -2.64 -3.88 4.23
N PRO A 442 -1.70 -4.84 4.18
CA PRO A 442 -1.98 -6.20 4.64
C PRO A 442 -2.59 -6.21 6.04
N MET A 443 -3.58 -7.07 6.29
CA MET A 443 -4.35 -7.11 7.55
C MET A 443 -3.45 -7.23 8.80
N TYR A 444 -2.29 -7.86 8.69
CA TYR A 444 -1.32 -7.92 9.78
C TYR A 444 -0.78 -6.53 10.14
N LEU A 445 -0.47 -5.67 9.16
CA LEU A 445 -0.05 -4.29 9.42
C LEU A 445 -1.20 -3.43 9.91
N GLU A 446 -2.38 -3.55 9.32
CA GLU A 446 -3.56 -2.89 9.84
C GLU A 446 -3.77 -3.27 11.32
N GLY A 447 -3.53 -4.53 11.69
CA GLY A 447 -3.54 -4.96 13.08
C GLY A 447 -2.61 -4.15 13.95
N LEU A 448 -1.34 -4.13 13.61
CA LEU A 448 -0.31 -3.43 14.39
C LEU A 448 -0.56 -1.91 14.46
N ASP A 449 -0.95 -1.31 13.34
CA ASP A 449 -0.99 0.14 13.19
C ASP A 449 -2.34 0.78 13.53
N LEU A 450 -3.45 0.04 13.39
CA LEU A 450 -4.79 0.60 13.51
C LEU A 450 -5.58 0.11 14.71
N PHE A 451 -5.50 -1.17 15.08
CA PHE A 451 -6.45 -1.70 16.05
C PHE A 451 -5.88 -2.51 17.22
N MET A 452 -4.61 -2.96 17.19
CA MET A 452 -4.00 -3.58 18.37
C MET A 452 -3.71 -2.52 19.46
N PRO A 453 -3.69 -2.89 20.75
CA PRO A 453 -3.47 -1.94 21.85
C PRO A 453 -2.14 -1.18 21.80
N GLY A 454 -1.16 -1.66 21.03
CA GLY A 454 0.13 -1.00 20.82
C GLY A 454 0.09 0.17 19.84
N SER A 455 -0.95 0.29 19.02
CA SER A 455 -1.12 1.41 18.09
C SER A 455 -1.40 2.71 18.83
N LYS A 456 -0.47 3.67 18.70
CA LYS A 456 -0.63 4.97 19.37
C LYS A 456 -1.49 5.95 18.60
N VAL A 457 -1.61 5.78 17.29
CA VAL A 457 -2.29 6.72 16.40
C VAL A 457 -3.77 6.35 16.26
N PHE A 458 -4.09 5.17 15.74
CA PHE A 458 -5.49 4.80 15.46
C PHE A 458 -6.17 3.96 16.54
N ASN A 459 -5.44 3.55 17.56
CA ASN A 459 -5.96 3.00 18.80
C ASN A 459 -5.39 3.74 20.02
N GLY A 460 -5.30 5.07 19.93
CA GLY A 460 -4.69 5.93 20.96
C GLY A 460 -5.26 5.72 22.36
N PHE A 461 -6.56 5.44 22.50
CA PHE A 461 -7.21 5.10 23.77
C PHE A 461 -6.92 3.67 24.26
N GLY A 462 -6.10 2.89 23.53
CA GLY A 462 -5.69 1.55 23.95
C GLY A 462 -6.87 0.56 24.09
N SER A 463 -7.91 0.73 23.29
CA SER A 463 -9.06 -0.19 23.32
C SER A 463 -8.60 -1.62 23.13
N THR A 464 -9.04 -2.52 24.03
CA THR A 464 -8.74 -3.94 23.99
C THR A 464 -9.94 -4.74 23.51
N ALA A 465 -9.70 -5.78 22.75
CA ALA A 465 -10.69 -6.73 22.28
C ALA A 465 -10.06 -8.13 22.29
N PRO A 466 -10.28 -8.92 23.36
CA PRO A 466 -9.63 -10.23 23.50
C PRO A 466 -9.84 -11.15 22.30
N GLU A 467 -11.05 -11.21 21.74
CA GLU A 467 -11.37 -11.99 20.55
C GLU A 467 -10.55 -11.54 19.33
N LEU A 468 -10.47 -10.23 19.09
CA LEU A 468 -9.70 -9.67 17.99
C LEU A 468 -8.19 -9.93 18.17
N THR A 469 -7.69 -9.83 19.42
CA THR A 469 -6.29 -10.13 19.74
C THR A 469 -5.97 -11.60 19.50
N GLU A 470 -6.87 -12.50 19.89
CA GLU A 470 -6.71 -13.94 19.66
C GLU A 470 -6.69 -14.27 18.15
N LEU A 471 -7.60 -13.66 17.37
CA LEU A 471 -7.62 -13.82 15.91
C LEU A 471 -6.31 -13.30 15.28
N PHE A 472 -5.83 -12.15 15.71
CA PHE A 472 -4.59 -11.55 15.24
C PHE A 472 -3.37 -12.45 15.53
N ASP A 473 -3.23 -12.94 16.76
CA ASP A 473 -2.10 -13.79 17.15
C ASP A 473 -2.12 -15.13 16.38
N LYS A 474 -3.32 -15.72 16.18
CA LYS A 474 -3.50 -16.93 15.36
C LYS A 474 -3.14 -16.67 13.90
N ALA A 475 -3.62 -15.57 13.32
CA ALA A 475 -3.33 -15.19 11.92
C ALA A 475 -1.83 -14.96 11.71
N ALA A 476 -1.17 -14.29 12.65
CA ALA A 476 0.27 -14.06 12.60
C ALA A 476 1.10 -15.35 12.56
N ALA A 477 0.67 -16.39 13.26
CA ALA A 477 1.38 -17.68 13.33
C ALA A 477 0.96 -18.66 12.22
N ALA A 478 -0.13 -18.39 11.50
CA ALA A 478 -0.74 -19.33 10.57
C ALA A 478 -0.05 -19.39 9.20
N GLU A 479 -0.21 -20.51 8.52
CA GLU A 479 0.11 -20.66 7.11
C GLU A 479 -0.85 -19.83 6.22
N PRO A 480 -0.48 -19.44 5.00
CA PRO A 480 -1.22 -18.46 4.19
C PRO A 480 -2.72 -18.75 4.01
N ALA A 481 -3.11 -19.99 3.78
CA ALA A 481 -4.51 -20.36 3.54
C ALA A 481 -5.39 -20.25 4.80
N GLU A 482 -4.84 -20.56 5.98
CA GLU A 482 -5.54 -20.37 7.25
C GLU A 482 -5.53 -18.92 7.68
N ARG A 483 -4.42 -18.21 7.47
CA ARG A 483 -4.31 -16.78 7.72
C ARG A 483 -5.38 -16.00 6.99
N ALA A 484 -5.60 -16.25 5.69
CA ALA A 484 -6.61 -15.56 4.91
C ALA A 484 -8.03 -15.65 5.52
N LYS A 485 -8.37 -16.78 6.15
CA LYS A 485 -9.66 -16.93 6.85
C LYS A 485 -9.70 -16.14 8.16
N LEU A 486 -8.59 -16.13 8.89
CA LEU A 486 -8.48 -15.41 10.16
C LEU A 486 -8.49 -13.89 9.92
N ASP A 487 -7.83 -13.43 8.86
CA ASP A 487 -7.85 -12.05 8.40
C ASP A 487 -9.30 -11.60 8.08
N GLN A 488 -10.07 -12.46 7.41
CA GLN A 488 -11.48 -12.20 7.13
C GLN A 488 -12.31 -12.12 8.43
N GLN A 489 -12.07 -13.00 9.40
CA GLN A 489 -12.76 -12.96 10.71
C GLN A 489 -12.40 -11.68 11.49
N MET A 490 -11.16 -11.21 11.43
CA MET A 490 -10.77 -9.93 12.03
C MET A 490 -11.54 -8.78 11.38
N GLN A 491 -11.62 -8.74 10.06
CA GLN A 491 -12.37 -7.71 9.35
C GLN A 491 -13.87 -7.75 9.71
N GLU A 492 -14.46 -8.95 9.80
CA GLU A 492 -15.84 -9.11 10.25
C GLU A 492 -16.06 -8.58 11.67
N TYR A 493 -15.12 -8.84 12.58
CA TYR A 493 -15.15 -8.29 13.93
C TYR A 493 -15.15 -6.76 13.92
N LEU A 494 -14.24 -6.13 13.16
CA LEU A 494 -14.13 -4.67 13.07
C LEU A 494 -15.41 -4.04 12.54
N VAL A 495 -16.02 -4.62 11.51
CA VAL A 495 -17.29 -4.14 10.92
C VAL A 495 -18.44 -4.32 11.89
N LYS A 496 -18.67 -5.53 12.44
CA LYS A 496 -19.78 -5.83 13.35
C LYS A 496 -19.74 -5.00 14.64
N ASN A 497 -18.54 -4.70 15.13
CA ASN A 497 -18.32 -3.87 16.30
C ASN A 497 -18.19 -2.37 15.99
N ALA A 498 -18.34 -1.99 14.70
CA ALA A 498 -18.31 -0.61 14.23
C ALA A 498 -17.11 0.18 14.78
N TRP A 499 -15.90 -0.36 14.63
CA TRP A 499 -14.67 0.33 15.04
C TRP A 499 -14.38 1.54 14.16
N TYR A 500 -14.84 1.48 12.93
CA TYR A 500 -14.74 2.52 11.92
C TYR A 500 -16.13 2.83 11.35
N ALA A 501 -16.27 3.99 10.78
CA ALA A 501 -17.38 4.36 9.90
C ALA A 501 -16.81 4.80 8.55
N PRO A 502 -16.35 3.83 7.74
CA PRO A 502 -15.82 4.09 6.40
C PRO A 502 -16.89 4.67 5.49
N VAL A 503 -16.49 5.47 4.51
CA VAL A 503 -17.36 5.96 3.44
C VAL A 503 -16.91 5.45 2.09
N ALA A 504 -15.66 5.71 1.74
CA ALA A 504 -15.11 5.30 0.44
C ALA A 504 -13.59 5.15 0.48
N PHE A 505 -13.05 4.40 -0.46
CA PHE A 505 -11.65 4.50 -0.84
C PHE A 505 -11.46 5.51 -1.97
N THR A 506 -10.38 6.29 -1.91
CA THR A 506 -9.91 7.18 -2.98
C THR A 506 -8.56 6.72 -3.52
N PRO A 507 -8.28 6.94 -4.81
CA PRO A 507 -7.03 6.48 -5.40
C PRO A 507 -5.86 7.43 -5.11
N VAL A 508 -4.68 6.85 -4.98
CA VAL A 508 -3.44 7.48 -5.37
C VAL A 508 -3.29 7.30 -6.88
N ASN A 509 -3.13 8.37 -7.60
CA ASN A 509 -3.03 8.36 -9.05
C ASN A 509 -1.61 8.68 -9.53
N TYR A 510 -1.14 7.89 -10.49
CA TYR A 510 0.04 8.18 -11.28
C TYR A 510 -0.41 8.64 -12.66
N TYR A 511 -0.10 9.88 -13.00
CA TYR A 511 -0.31 10.43 -14.33
C TYR A 511 0.96 10.20 -15.15
N VAL A 512 0.82 9.63 -16.34
CA VAL A 512 1.93 9.09 -17.11
C VAL A 512 1.92 9.68 -18.52
N ARG A 513 3.03 10.25 -18.92
CA ARG A 513 3.21 10.81 -20.26
C ARG A 513 3.28 9.68 -21.31
N PRO A 514 2.81 9.91 -22.55
CA PRO A 514 3.06 8.99 -23.66
C PRO A 514 4.55 8.67 -23.82
N GLY A 515 4.87 7.41 -24.14
CA GLY A 515 6.25 6.94 -24.28
C GLY A 515 6.88 6.42 -22.97
N ILE A 516 6.14 6.39 -21.88
CA ILE A 516 6.55 5.84 -20.57
C ILE A 516 5.74 4.58 -20.28
N GLY A 517 6.43 3.52 -19.85
CA GLY A 517 5.87 2.24 -19.44
C GLY A 517 6.32 1.84 -18.03
N GLY A 518 5.82 0.68 -17.55
CA GLY A 518 6.21 0.12 -16.26
C GLY A 518 5.48 0.69 -15.04
N VAL A 519 4.58 1.65 -15.22
CA VAL A 519 3.77 2.21 -14.13
C VAL A 519 2.60 1.25 -13.87
N LYS A 520 2.70 0.45 -12.80
CA LYS A 520 1.69 -0.55 -12.42
C LYS A 520 1.44 -0.50 -10.93
N VAL A 521 0.21 -0.74 -10.53
CA VAL A 521 -0.22 -0.91 -9.13
C VAL A 521 -1.07 -2.17 -8.99
N SER A 522 -1.05 -2.78 -7.82
CA SER A 522 -1.92 -3.89 -7.44
C SER A 522 -2.28 -3.75 -5.95
N ALA A 523 -3.23 -4.53 -5.46
CA ALA A 523 -3.58 -4.54 -4.03
C ALA A 523 -2.37 -4.87 -3.14
N GLY A 524 -1.50 -5.81 -3.57
CA GLY A 524 -0.27 -6.16 -2.84
C GLY A 524 0.91 -5.20 -3.07
N ALA A 525 0.81 -4.24 -4.04
CA ALA A 525 1.82 -3.22 -4.31
C ALA A 525 1.12 -1.95 -4.81
N PRO A 526 0.48 -1.17 -3.93
CA PRO A 526 -0.35 -0.03 -4.32
C PRO A 526 0.45 1.19 -4.78
N PHE A 527 1.76 1.19 -4.55
CA PHE A 527 2.67 2.26 -4.95
C PHE A 527 3.63 1.82 -6.05
N VAL A 528 3.88 2.72 -6.98
CA VAL A 528 4.81 2.50 -8.10
C VAL A 528 6.24 2.78 -7.64
N SER A 529 7.12 1.80 -7.79
CA SER A 529 8.56 2.05 -7.64
C SER A 529 9.10 2.75 -8.90
N PRO A 530 9.82 3.88 -8.77
CA PRO A 530 10.52 4.51 -9.89
C PRO A 530 11.47 3.56 -10.63
N LEU A 531 11.94 2.50 -9.96
CA LEU A 531 12.80 1.45 -10.55
C LEU A 531 12.07 0.57 -11.59
N ALA A 532 10.74 0.53 -11.57
CA ALA A 532 9.94 -0.23 -12.52
C ALA A 532 9.63 0.55 -13.81
N ILE A 533 9.87 1.86 -13.82
CA ILE A 533 9.50 2.77 -14.91
C ILE A 533 10.57 2.71 -16.01
N TYR A 534 10.14 2.64 -17.26
CA TYR A 534 11.03 2.61 -18.43
C TYR A 534 10.48 3.42 -19.61
N ALA A 535 11.38 3.90 -20.48
CA ALA A 535 11.00 4.49 -21.76
C ALA A 535 10.56 3.39 -22.73
N THR A 536 9.60 3.71 -23.60
CA THR A 536 9.12 2.79 -24.65
C THR A 536 9.39 3.34 -26.05
N LYS A 537 9.56 2.43 -27.01
CA LYS A 537 9.53 2.78 -28.43
C LYS A 537 8.11 2.95 -28.90
#